data_0162eaf009c0398cf259d7247cf66706
#
_entry.id   0162eaf009c0398cf259d7247cf66706
#
_cell.length_a   1.000
_cell.length_b   1.000
_cell.length_c   1.000
_cell.angle_alpha   90.00
_cell.angle_beta   90.00
_cell.angle_gamma   90.00
#
_symmetry.space_group_name_H-M   'P 1'
#
loop_
_entity.id
_entity.type
_entity.pdbx_description
1 polymer ?
#
loop_
_entity_poly.entity_id
_entity_poly.type
_entity_poly.pdbx_seq_one_letter_code
_entity_poly.pdbx_strand_id
1 'polypeptide(L)'
;MAKLSETYEAMVVFSLKKDEEAIKALTEKFKNLIEKNGTLTEEVDEWGKRKLAYPINYETEGYYVLYSFTAKPEFPAELNRVLNITDGVLRALVTTK
;
A
#
# COMPACT_ATOMS: atom_id res chain seq x y z
N MET A 1 23.70 -17.61 -6.13
CA MET A 1 22.56 -18.11 -5.34
C MET A 1 21.36 -17.21 -5.54
N ALA A 2 20.22 -17.79 -5.87
CA ALA A 2 19.01 -16.99 -6.07
C ALA A 2 18.54 -16.42 -4.73
N LYS A 3 18.11 -15.16 -4.73
CA LYS A 3 17.51 -14.55 -3.56
C LYS A 3 16.13 -15.14 -3.34
N LEU A 4 15.83 -15.54 -2.10
CA LEU A 4 14.52 -16.02 -1.72
C LEU A 4 13.57 -14.86 -1.41
N SER A 5 14.11 -13.66 -1.25
CA SER A 5 13.33 -12.46 -0.96
C SER A 5 14.00 -11.23 -1.52
N GLU A 6 13.21 -10.20 -1.79
CA GLU A 6 13.70 -8.91 -2.26
C GLU A 6 12.99 -7.79 -1.51
N THR A 7 13.57 -6.60 -1.58
CA THR A 7 12.99 -5.42 -0.97
C THR A 7 12.07 -4.71 -1.96
N TYR A 8 10.87 -4.39 -1.52
CA TYR A 8 9.86 -3.74 -2.33
C TYR A 8 9.30 -2.51 -1.64
N GLU A 9 8.68 -1.66 -2.43
CA GLU A 9 7.92 -0.53 -1.92
C GLU A 9 6.50 -0.61 -2.47
N ALA A 10 5.52 -0.41 -1.59
CA ALA A 10 4.12 -0.36 -1.99
C ALA A 10 3.58 1.03 -1.64
N MET A 11 3.28 1.81 -2.67
CA MET A 11 2.63 3.10 -2.51
C MET A 11 1.13 2.90 -2.67
N VAL A 12 0.37 3.23 -1.63
CA VAL A 12 -1.08 3.03 -1.62
C VAL A 12 -1.76 4.38 -1.45
N VAL A 13 -2.76 4.63 -2.27
CA VAL A 13 -3.58 5.84 -2.18
C VAL A 13 -4.98 5.43 -1.74
N PHE A 14 -5.38 5.86 -0.55
CA PHE A 14 -6.70 5.58 -0.02
C PHE A 14 -7.66 6.71 -0.36
N SER A 15 -8.94 6.34 -0.53
CA SER A 15 -10.01 7.30 -0.80
C SER A 15 -10.30 8.15 0.43
N LEU A 16 -10.36 9.46 0.26
CA LEU A 16 -10.74 10.38 1.34
C LEU A 16 -12.25 10.37 1.62
N LYS A 17 -13.02 9.62 0.84
CA LYS A 17 -14.44 9.40 1.12
C LYS A 17 -14.62 8.51 2.33
N LYS A 18 -13.59 7.73 2.69
CA LYS A 18 -13.57 6.96 3.92
C LYS A 18 -13.15 7.89 5.06
N ASP A 19 -13.67 7.66 6.27
CA ASP A 19 -13.26 8.44 7.42
C ASP A 19 -11.87 8.01 7.89
N GLU A 20 -11.27 8.80 8.80
CA GLU A 20 -9.91 8.53 9.28
C GLU A 20 -9.79 7.16 9.94
N GLU A 21 -10.81 6.72 10.67
CA GLU A 21 -10.80 5.42 11.32
C GLU A 21 -10.75 4.30 10.30
N ALA A 22 -11.53 4.42 9.22
CA ALA A 22 -11.51 3.43 8.15
C ALA A 22 -10.16 3.40 7.44
N ILE A 23 -9.55 4.56 7.19
CA ILE A 23 -8.23 4.64 6.58
C ILE A 23 -7.18 3.99 7.48
N LYS A 24 -7.22 4.27 8.78
CA LYS A 24 -6.30 3.65 9.73
C LYS A 24 -6.48 2.14 9.78
N ALA A 25 -7.72 1.68 9.77
CA ALA A 25 -8.02 0.25 9.77
C ALA A 25 -7.45 -0.43 8.52
N LEU A 26 -7.59 0.20 7.36
CA LEU A 26 -7.03 -0.32 6.12
C LEU A 26 -5.49 -0.32 6.16
N THR A 27 -4.89 0.75 6.69
CA THR A 27 -3.44 0.85 6.83
C THR A 27 -2.91 -0.29 7.69
N GLU A 28 -3.55 -0.55 8.83
CA GLU A 28 -3.18 -1.65 9.72
C GLU A 28 -3.38 -3.01 9.06
N LYS A 29 -4.48 -3.17 8.35
CA LYS A 29 -4.78 -4.42 7.66
C LYS A 29 -3.67 -4.79 6.68
N PHE A 30 -3.22 -3.85 5.87
CA PHE A 30 -2.16 -4.11 4.91
C PHE A 30 -0.79 -4.24 5.57
N LYS A 31 -0.55 -3.48 6.64
CA LYS A 31 0.67 -3.65 7.42
C LYS A 31 0.76 -5.07 7.98
N ASN A 32 -0.33 -5.56 8.56
CA ASN A 32 -0.36 -6.91 9.11
C ASN A 32 -0.21 -7.97 8.02
N LEU A 33 -0.82 -7.75 6.86
CA LEU A 33 -0.69 -8.65 5.72
C LEU A 33 0.76 -8.74 5.26
N ILE A 34 1.44 -7.61 5.18
CA ILE A 34 2.85 -7.56 4.79
C ILE A 34 3.72 -8.28 5.82
N GLU A 35 3.50 -8.01 7.11
CA GLU A 35 4.27 -8.65 8.18
C GLU A 35 4.06 -10.15 8.23
N LYS A 36 2.87 -10.61 7.86
CA LYS A 36 2.55 -12.03 7.82
C LYS A 36 3.29 -12.76 6.70
N ASN A 37 3.55 -12.08 5.58
CA ASN A 37 4.16 -12.67 4.40
C ASN A 37 5.60 -12.24 4.17
N GLY A 38 6.09 -11.32 4.98
CA GLY A 38 7.45 -10.78 4.85
C GLY A 38 7.81 -9.96 6.06
N THR A 39 8.74 -9.03 5.89
CA THR A 39 9.21 -8.17 6.97
C THR A 39 9.22 -6.72 6.51
N LEU A 40 8.65 -5.84 7.31
CA LEU A 40 8.77 -4.40 7.07
C LEU A 40 10.20 -3.99 7.35
N THR A 41 10.85 -3.36 6.37
CA THR A 41 12.23 -2.90 6.51
C THR A 41 12.29 -1.52 7.16
N GLU A 42 11.20 -0.77 7.06
CA GLU A 42 11.09 0.55 7.64
C GLU A 42 9.68 0.72 8.20
N GLU A 43 9.49 1.72 9.05
CA GLU A 43 8.16 2.02 9.54
C GLU A 43 7.26 2.45 8.38
N VAL A 44 5.97 2.18 8.53
CA VAL A 44 4.98 2.61 7.55
C VAL A 44 5.00 4.13 7.48
N ASP A 45 5.24 4.66 6.29
CA ASP A 45 5.33 6.10 6.08
C ASP A 45 3.96 6.63 5.62
N GLU A 46 3.28 7.31 6.51
CA GLU A 46 1.98 7.91 6.21
C GLU A 46 2.22 9.34 5.74
N TRP A 47 2.16 9.52 4.42
CA TRP A 47 2.36 10.85 3.84
C TRP A 47 1.17 11.77 4.07
N GLY A 48 0.02 11.19 4.37
CA GLY A 48 -1.18 11.94 4.61
C GLY A 48 -1.89 12.36 3.34
N LYS A 49 -2.70 13.41 3.48
CA LYS A 49 -3.52 13.90 2.38
C LYS A 49 -2.65 14.59 1.33
N ARG A 50 -2.78 14.17 0.08
CA ARG A 50 -2.03 14.74 -1.04
C ARG A 50 -2.96 14.93 -2.24
N LYS A 51 -2.67 15.94 -3.04
CA LYS A 51 -3.41 16.20 -4.26
C LYS A 51 -2.95 15.20 -5.33
N LEU A 52 -3.93 14.61 -6.03
CA LEU A 52 -3.63 13.69 -7.11
C LEU A 52 -3.21 14.44 -8.36
N ALA A 53 -2.33 13.85 -9.16
CA ALA A 53 -1.88 14.44 -10.41
C ALA A 53 -3.04 14.57 -11.40
N TYR A 54 -4.01 13.66 -11.31
CA TYR A 54 -5.24 13.68 -12.10
C TYR A 54 -6.36 13.04 -11.26
N PRO A 55 -7.62 13.41 -11.52
CA PRO A 55 -8.73 12.84 -10.73
C PRO A 55 -8.85 11.34 -10.94
N ILE A 56 -9.12 10.61 -9.84
CA ILE A 56 -9.41 9.18 -9.87
C ILE A 56 -10.78 9.00 -9.23
N ASN A 57 -11.72 8.40 -9.96
CA ASN A 57 -13.10 8.20 -9.48
C ASN A 57 -13.71 9.50 -8.95
N TYR A 58 -13.47 10.61 -9.67
CA TYR A 58 -13.95 11.95 -9.33
C TYR A 58 -13.34 12.53 -8.06
N GLU A 59 -12.31 11.90 -7.51
CA GLU A 59 -11.56 12.43 -6.37
C GLU A 59 -10.28 13.08 -6.85
N THR A 60 -9.98 14.27 -6.31
CA THR A 60 -8.79 15.04 -6.66
C THR A 60 -7.69 14.91 -5.62
N GLU A 61 -8.00 14.35 -4.47
CA GLU A 61 -7.05 14.14 -3.39
C GLU A 61 -7.17 12.72 -2.86
N GLY A 62 -6.08 12.23 -2.26
CA GLY A 62 -6.05 10.92 -1.65
C GLY A 62 -5.13 10.91 -0.44
N TYR A 63 -5.23 9.87 0.37
CA TYR A 63 -4.37 9.65 1.52
C TYR A 63 -3.26 8.67 1.12
N TYR A 64 -2.02 9.13 1.14
CA TYR A 64 -0.87 8.36 0.68
C TYR A 64 -0.18 7.64 1.84
N VAL A 65 0.09 6.37 1.64
CA VAL A 65 0.83 5.56 2.61
C VAL A 65 1.88 4.75 1.84
N LEU A 66 3.10 4.75 2.33
CA LEU A 66 4.20 4.01 1.74
C LEU A 66 4.64 2.89 2.68
N TYR A 67 4.68 1.68 2.15
CA TYR A 67 5.20 0.51 2.86
C TYR A 67 6.50 0.08 2.21
N SER A 68 7.56 -0.08 3.02
CA SER A 68 8.82 -0.66 2.56
C SER A 68 9.00 -2.00 3.24
N PHE A 69 9.18 -3.06 2.47
CA PHE A 69 9.18 -4.40 3.02
C PHE A 69 10.06 -5.34 2.20
N THR A 70 10.43 -6.45 2.83
CA THR A 70 11.14 -7.55 2.19
C THR A 70 10.23 -8.76 2.18
N ALA A 71 10.06 -9.41 1.04
CA ALA A 71 9.18 -10.56 0.90
C ALA A 71 9.63 -11.43 -0.27
N LYS A 72 9.03 -12.61 -0.38
CA LYS A 72 9.27 -13.49 -1.52
C LYS A 72 8.80 -12.84 -2.80
N PRO A 73 9.41 -13.14 -3.95
CA PRO A 73 9.04 -12.54 -5.22
C PRO A 73 7.58 -12.73 -5.64
N GLU A 74 6.91 -13.70 -5.05
CA GLU A 74 5.50 -14.00 -5.34
C GLU A 74 4.54 -13.05 -4.65
N PHE A 75 4.95 -12.52 -3.50
CA PHE A 75 4.07 -11.72 -2.66
C PHE A 75 3.66 -10.38 -3.28
N PRO A 76 4.54 -9.62 -3.96
CA PRO A 76 4.13 -8.33 -4.54
C PRO A 76 2.93 -8.43 -5.48
N ALA A 77 2.86 -9.47 -6.28
CA ALA A 77 1.72 -9.67 -7.18
C ALA A 77 0.44 -9.93 -6.40
N GLU A 78 0.53 -10.75 -5.34
CA GLU A 78 -0.61 -11.03 -4.46
C GLU A 78 -1.04 -9.77 -3.72
N LEU A 79 -0.10 -9.01 -3.19
CA LEU A 79 -0.39 -7.75 -2.50
C LEU A 79 -1.07 -6.76 -3.45
N ASN A 80 -0.55 -6.62 -4.65
CA ASN A 80 -1.12 -5.73 -5.64
C ASN A 80 -2.57 -6.13 -5.98
N ARG A 81 -2.82 -7.42 -6.14
CA ARG A 81 -4.15 -7.94 -6.40
C ARG A 81 -5.11 -7.60 -5.25
N VAL A 82 -4.70 -7.85 -4.01
CA VAL A 82 -5.52 -7.57 -2.84
C VAL A 82 -5.81 -6.07 -2.73
N LEU A 83 -4.79 -5.24 -2.96
CA LEU A 83 -4.97 -3.79 -2.90
C LEU A 83 -5.96 -3.29 -3.95
N ASN A 84 -5.90 -3.84 -5.16
CA ASN A 84 -6.78 -3.39 -6.25
C ASN A 84 -8.24 -3.82 -6.08
N ILE A 85 -8.50 -4.87 -5.31
CA ILE A 85 -9.88 -5.33 -5.05
C ILE A 85 -10.43 -4.80 -3.74
N THR A 86 -9.64 -4.09 -2.96
CA THR A 86 -10.08 -3.57 -1.66
C THR A 86 -10.82 -2.26 -1.85
N ASP A 87 -12.03 -2.19 -1.28
CA ASP A 87 -12.82 -0.96 -1.29
C ASP A 87 -12.10 0.11 -0.45
N GLY A 88 -12.05 1.32 -0.96
CA GLY A 88 -11.35 2.42 -0.30
C GLY A 88 -9.95 2.67 -0.81
N VAL A 89 -9.41 1.78 -1.64
CA VAL A 89 -8.11 1.99 -2.29
C VAL A 89 -8.34 2.57 -3.68
N LEU A 90 -7.86 3.79 -3.90
CA LEU A 90 -7.96 4.43 -5.22
C LEU A 90 -6.91 3.91 -6.18
N ARG A 91 -5.70 3.73 -5.67
CA ARG A 91 -4.58 3.30 -6.49
C ARG A 91 -3.54 2.63 -5.60
N ALA A 92 -2.86 1.66 -6.16
CA ALA A 92 -1.75 1.01 -5.49
C ALA A 92 -0.68 0.68 -6.51
N LEU A 93 0.58 0.88 -6.12
CA LEU A 93 1.71 0.57 -6.96
C LEU A 93 2.76 -0.13 -6.11
N VAL A 94 3.15 -1.33 -6.53
CA VAL A 94 4.19 -2.09 -5.85
C VAL A 94 5.38 -2.18 -6.80
N THR A 95 6.54 -1.72 -6.33
CA THR A 95 7.76 -1.69 -7.14
C THR A 95 8.92 -2.33 -6.37
N THR A 96 9.95 -2.76 -7.09
CA THR A 96 11.18 -3.23 -6.49
C THR A 96 12.01 -2.03 -6.06
N LYS A 97 12.48 -2.09 -4.85
CA LYS A 97 13.30 -1.00 -4.31
C LYS A 97 14.74 -1.08 -4.76
#